data_d4346de0a0869cad0d23ceb215134d85
#
_entry.id   d4346de0a0869cad0d23ceb215134d85
#
_cell.length_a   1.000
_cell.length_b   1.000
_cell.length_c   1.000
_cell.angle_alpha   90.00
_cell.angle_beta   90.00
_cell.angle_gamma   90.00
#
_symmetry.space_group_name_H-M   'P 1'
#
loop_
_entity.id
_entity.type
_entity.pdbx_description
1 polymer ?
#
loop_
_entity_poly.entity_id
_entity_poly.type
_entity_poly.pdbx_seq_one_letter_code
_entity_poly.pdbx_strand_id
1 'polypeptide(L)'
;MKKLKTLLISAVFALGVTSISGTANACGKLVIAEQNWASAELMANVDKIILEEGYGCEVELVPGATMPTFTSMNDKGTPDMNPEQWANAVYTPLKKAVSEKRLIIANQAPITGLGEGWWINPAAIEKYPQIKNMTAMEILEHPEWFPSKEDASKGGFMGCPAGWGCQLANANLYRAFDMEKKGWVLLDPGSAAGLDGSIAKAADSNEPWIGYYWNPTSMVGKYNLQQLDFGVPFAGRDNWDNCITLAEQDCSDPKPTAWTKSEVNSIVSANFAKTGGKDVLGYVEKRTYPGPVMNGMLVYMADNQGQQWFWQLLRFDHTLLPKVQVDP
;
A
#
# COMPACT_ATOMS: atom_id res chain seq x y z
N MET A 1 -1.67 -84.75 47.35
CA MET A 1 -0.73 -83.90 46.62
C MET A 1 -1.37 -83.51 45.30
N LYS A 2 -2.00 -82.33 45.19
CA LYS A 2 -2.50 -81.77 43.95
C LYS A 2 -2.20 -80.31 43.98
N LYS A 3 -1.36 -79.87 43.05
CA LYS A 3 -0.93 -78.48 42.88
C LYS A 3 -2.00 -77.67 42.18
N LEU A 4 -2.52 -76.64 42.81
CA LEU A 4 -3.47 -75.70 42.23
C LEU A 4 -2.66 -74.61 41.52
N LYS A 5 -2.82 -74.46 40.21
CA LYS A 5 -2.23 -73.40 39.40
C LYS A 5 -3.24 -72.25 39.37
N THR A 6 -2.79 -71.11 39.95
CA THR A 6 -3.51 -69.84 39.89
C THR A 6 -3.18 -69.17 38.58
N LEU A 7 -4.18 -68.92 37.73
CA LEU A 7 -4.09 -68.13 36.51
C LEU A 7 -4.37 -66.65 36.87
N LEU A 8 -3.39 -65.80 36.71
CA LEU A 8 -3.56 -64.37 36.79
C LEU A 8 -3.88 -63.86 35.40
N ILE A 9 -5.13 -63.37 35.22
CA ILE A 9 -5.55 -62.66 34.02
C ILE A 9 -5.25 -61.17 34.23
N SER A 10 -4.21 -60.66 33.56
CA SER A 10 -3.93 -59.23 33.49
C SER A 10 -4.77 -58.62 32.38
N ALA A 11 -5.80 -57.92 32.75
CA ALA A 11 -6.56 -57.08 31.82
C ALA A 11 -5.78 -55.77 31.58
N VAL A 12 -5.17 -55.63 30.40
CA VAL A 12 -4.58 -54.38 29.95
C VAL A 12 -5.71 -53.52 29.37
N PHE A 13 -6.09 -52.49 30.12
CA PHE A 13 -6.97 -51.43 29.63
C PHE A 13 -6.11 -50.52 28.74
N ALA A 14 -6.15 -50.68 27.42
CA ALA A 14 -5.65 -49.74 26.46
C ALA A 14 -6.61 -48.55 26.39
N LEU A 15 -6.31 -47.49 27.14
CA LEU A 15 -6.91 -46.17 26.92
C LEU A 15 -6.39 -45.63 25.56
N GLY A 16 -7.21 -45.85 24.53
CA GLY A 16 -7.01 -45.19 23.26
C GLY A 16 -7.24 -43.69 23.41
N VAL A 17 -6.17 -42.94 23.59
CA VAL A 17 -6.18 -41.47 23.38
C VAL A 17 -6.35 -41.25 21.89
N THR A 18 -7.59 -41.15 21.43
CA THR A 18 -7.89 -40.61 20.09
C THR A 18 -7.57 -39.11 20.15
N SER A 19 -6.34 -38.79 19.76
CA SER A 19 -6.02 -37.41 19.38
C SER A 19 -6.92 -37.01 18.23
N ILE A 20 -8.01 -36.32 18.54
CA ILE A 20 -8.80 -35.63 17.55
C ILE A 20 -7.93 -34.44 17.15
N SER A 21 -7.01 -34.68 16.21
CA SER A 21 -6.38 -33.60 15.43
C SER A 21 -7.49 -33.06 14.52
N GLY A 22 -8.37 -32.27 15.09
CA GLY A 22 -9.22 -31.39 14.32
C GLY A 22 -8.33 -30.31 13.73
N THR A 23 -7.79 -30.57 12.54
CA THR A 23 -7.35 -29.49 11.68
C THR A 23 -8.61 -28.71 11.33
N ALA A 24 -8.91 -27.73 12.15
CA ALA A 24 -9.83 -26.69 11.72
C ALA A 24 -9.14 -25.97 10.56
N ASN A 25 -9.43 -26.36 9.32
CA ASN A 25 -9.21 -25.53 8.16
C ASN A 25 -10.18 -24.35 8.29
N ALA A 26 -9.79 -23.35 9.08
CA ALA A 26 -10.70 -22.30 9.48
C ALA A 26 -11.10 -21.40 8.31
N CYS A 27 -10.28 -21.29 7.26
CA CYS A 27 -10.60 -20.39 6.15
C CYS A 27 -10.31 -20.93 4.74
N GLY A 28 -9.78 -22.15 4.60
CA GLY A 28 -9.46 -22.73 3.28
C GLY A 28 -8.36 -21.99 2.53
N LYS A 29 -8.48 -21.96 1.20
CA LYS A 29 -7.55 -21.21 0.33
C LYS A 29 -7.96 -19.74 0.24
N LEU A 30 -6.97 -18.84 0.37
CA LEU A 30 -7.11 -17.39 0.32
C LEU A 30 -6.07 -16.81 -0.63
N VAL A 31 -6.49 -15.99 -1.57
CA VAL A 31 -5.63 -15.26 -2.50
C VAL A 31 -5.54 -13.80 -2.05
N ILE A 32 -4.33 -13.34 -1.73
CA ILE A 32 -4.07 -11.96 -1.27
C ILE A 32 -3.30 -11.20 -2.35
N ALA A 33 -3.71 -9.98 -2.65
CA ALA A 33 -2.95 -9.08 -3.52
C ALA A 33 -1.67 -8.60 -2.82
N GLU A 34 -0.53 -8.85 -3.42
CA GLU A 34 0.75 -8.26 -3.08
C GLU A 34 1.02 -7.12 -4.06
N GLN A 35 0.63 -5.90 -3.68
CA GLN A 35 0.83 -4.76 -4.56
C GLN A 35 2.29 -4.31 -4.54
N ASN A 36 2.76 -3.71 -5.64
CA ASN A 36 4.15 -3.50 -5.97
C ASN A 36 4.78 -2.24 -5.32
N TRP A 37 4.50 -1.99 -4.04
CA TRP A 37 5.20 -1.01 -3.21
C TRP A 37 5.37 -1.53 -1.78
N ALA A 38 6.39 -1.03 -1.08
CA ALA A 38 6.93 -1.62 0.13
C ALA A 38 5.89 -1.85 1.26
N SER A 39 4.99 -0.88 1.54
CA SER A 39 3.99 -1.06 2.61
C SER A 39 2.96 -2.13 2.29
N ALA A 40 2.52 -2.21 1.04
CA ALA A 40 1.56 -3.23 0.62
C ALA A 40 2.18 -4.62 0.57
N GLU A 41 3.43 -4.74 0.11
CA GLU A 41 4.20 -5.98 0.17
C GLU A 41 4.33 -6.45 1.63
N LEU A 42 4.73 -5.54 2.53
CA LEU A 42 4.83 -5.84 3.94
C LEU A 42 3.51 -6.32 4.53
N MET A 43 2.41 -5.60 4.29
CA MET A 43 1.10 -5.97 4.81
C MET A 43 0.64 -7.32 4.28
N ALA A 44 0.78 -7.59 2.98
CA ALA A 44 0.39 -8.86 2.36
C ALA A 44 1.16 -10.04 2.97
N ASN A 45 2.47 -9.87 3.19
CA ASN A 45 3.30 -10.93 3.77
C ASN A 45 3.05 -11.14 5.26
N VAL A 46 2.82 -10.07 6.04
CA VAL A 46 2.43 -10.19 7.45
C VAL A 46 1.06 -10.86 7.57
N ASP A 47 0.08 -10.46 6.76
CA ASP A 47 -1.23 -11.09 6.71
C ASP A 47 -1.11 -12.58 6.35
N LYS A 48 -0.29 -12.93 5.36
CA LYS A 48 -0.03 -14.33 5.01
C LYS A 48 0.49 -15.13 6.21
N ILE A 49 1.52 -14.64 6.89
CA ILE A 49 2.11 -15.34 8.05
C ILE A 49 1.05 -15.54 9.16
N ILE A 50 0.33 -14.48 9.51
CA ILE A 50 -0.66 -14.55 10.59
C ILE A 50 -1.82 -15.48 10.21
N LEU A 51 -2.28 -15.43 8.97
CA LEU A 51 -3.39 -16.25 8.53
C LEU A 51 -3.02 -17.73 8.36
N GLU A 52 -1.79 -18.03 7.91
CA GLU A 52 -1.30 -19.40 7.84
C GLU A 52 -1.05 -19.99 9.22
N GLU A 53 -0.28 -19.31 10.07
CA GLU A 53 0.17 -19.84 11.37
C GLU A 53 -0.92 -19.73 12.46
N GLY A 54 -1.72 -18.64 12.44
CA GLY A 54 -2.73 -18.37 13.46
C GLY A 54 -4.12 -18.92 13.15
N TYR A 55 -4.49 -18.95 11.87
CA TYR A 55 -5.84 -19.32 11.43
C TYR A 55 -5.89 -20.59 10.59
N GLY A 56 -4.74 -21.18 10.21
CA GLY A 56 -4.67 -22.40 9.43
C GLY A 56 -5.15 -22.24 7.98
N CYS A 57 -5.06 -21.04 7.43
CA CYS A 57 -5.38 -20.77 6.03
C CYS A 57 -4.28 -21.30 5.10
N GLU A 58 -4.62 -21.54 3.82
CA GLU A 58 -3.64 -21.70 2.73
C GLU A 58 -3.60 -20.41 1.95
N VAL A 59 -2.52 -19.61 2.09
CA VAL A 59 -2.43 -18.26 1.50
C VAL A 59 -1.52 -18.22 0.28
N GLU A 60 -2.09 -17.78 -0.85
CA GLU A 60 -1.37 -17.47 -2.07
C GLU A 60 -1.24 -15.94 -2.22
N LEU A 61 -0.02 -15.43 -2.42
CA LEU A 61 0.20 -14.03 -2.81
C LEU A 61 0.23 -13.91 -4.33
N VAL A 62 -0.47 -12.90 -4.85
CA VAL A 62 -0.48 -12.61 -6.29
C VAL A 62 -0.02 -11.17 -6.54
N PRO A 63 0.91 -10.94 -7.48
CA PRO A 63 1.37 -9.60 -7.82
C PRO A 63 0.22 -8.68 -8.23
N GLY A 64 0.30 -7.42 -7.83
CA GLY A 64 -0.73 -6.43 -8.14
C GLY A 64 -0.22 -5.00 -8.24
N ALA A 65 -1.13 -4.10 -8.61
CA ALA A 65 -1.00 -2.66 -8.52
C ALA A 65 -2.39 -2.06 -8.35
N THR A 66 -2.50 -0.79 -7.93
CA THR A 66 -3.77 -0.16 -7.52
C THR A 66 -4.93 -0.42 -8.47
N MET A 67 -4.76 -0.05 -9.74
CA MET A 67 -5.86 -0.10 -10.73
C MET A 67 -6.18 -1.52 -11.21
N PRO A 68 -5.22 -2.35 -11.66
CA PRO A 68 -5.52 -3.69 -12.13
C PRO A 68 -6.02 -4.61 -11.01
N THR A 69 -5.51 -4.48 -9.78
CA THR A 69 -6.00 -5.26 -8.63
C THR A 69 -7.45 -4.91 -8.32
N PHE A 70 -7.76 -3.62 -8.19
CA PHE A 70 -9.13 -3.16 -7.96
C PHE A 70 -10.08 -3.67 -9.06
N THR A 71 -9.72 -3.51 -10.33
CA THR A 71 -10.53 -3.95 -11.47
C THR A 71 -10.78 -5.46 -11.42
N SER A 72 -9.75 -6.27 -11.16
CA SER A 72 -9.90 -7.72 -11.06
C SER A 72 -10.83 -8.13 -9.91
N MET A 73 -10.65 -7.54 -8.72
CA MET A 73 -11.53 -7.81 -7.57
C MET A 73 -12.98 -7.40 -7.85
N ASN A 74 -13.17 -6.24 -8.47
CA ASN A 74 -14.49 -5.70 -8.80
C ASN A 74 -15.24 -6.54 -9.83
N ASP A 75 -14.56 -7.00 -10.87
CA ASP A 75 -15.17 -7.64 -12.03
C ASP A 75 -15.20 -9.17 -11.92
N LYS A 76 -14.18 -9.75 -11.28
CA LYS A 76 -13.99 -11.21 -11.19
C LYS A 76 -14.10 -11.75 -9.77
N GLY A 77 -14.08 -10.87 -8.74
CA GLY A 77 -14.08 -11.28 -7.32
C GLY A 77 -12.76 -11.89 -6.86
N THR A 78 -11.66 -11.67 -7.59
CA THR A 78 -10.31 -12.16 -7.25
C THR A 78 -9.26 -11.08 -7.53
N PRO A 79 -8.18 -10.98 -6.71
CA PRO A 79 -7.91 -11.75 -5.48
C PRO A 79 -8.99 -11.60 -4.41
N ASP A 80 -8.94 -12.45 -3.38
CA ASP A 80 -9.93 -12.45 -2.30
C ASP A 80 -9.78 -11.25 -1.38
N MET A 81 -8.53 -10.81 -1.14
CA MET A 81 -8.20 -9.71 -0.26
C MET A 81 -7.14 -8.79 -0.89
N ASN A 82 -7.33 -7.49 -0.73
CA ASN A 82 -6.32 -6.46 -0.96
C ASN A 82 -6.08 -5.72 0.37
N PRO A 83 -4.93 -5.92 1.01
CA PRO A 83 -4.61 -5.34 2.31
C PRO A 83 -4.51 -3.80 2.30
N GLU A 84 -4.06 -3.22 1.18
CA GLU A 84 -3.77 -1.79 1.06
C GLU A 84 -4.32 -1.21 -0.25
N GLN A 85 -5.60 -0.89 -0.27
CA GLN A 85 -6.24 -0.20 -1.39
C GLN A 85 -6.26 1.30 -1.12
N TRP A 86 -5.53 2.08 -1.91
CA TRP A 86 -5.64 3.55 -1.92
C TRP A 86 -6.98 3.95 -2.52
N ALA A 87 -7.94 4.22 -1.63
CA ALA A 87 -9.35 4.41 -1.97
C ALA A 87 -9.61 5.70 -2.75
N ASN A 88 -8.80 6.73 -2.52
CA ASN A 88 -8.92 8.01 -3.23
C ASN A 88 -8.65 7.92 -4.74
N ALA A 89 -7.99 6.87 -5.21
CA ALA A 89 -7.80 6.60 -6.65
C ALA A 89 -9.01 5.93 -7.31
N VAL A 90 -9.86 5.26 -6.54
CA VAL A 90 -10.99 4.45 -7.02
C VAL A 90 -12.28 4.69 -6.23
N TYR A 91 -12.45 5.88 -5.69
CA TYR A 91 -13.50 6.18 -4.70
C TYR A 91 -14.90 5.88 -5.21
N THR A 92 -15.30 6.45 -6.33
CA THR A 92 -16.62 6.25 -6.92
C THR A 92 -16.88 4.79 -7.33
N PRO A 93 -15.99 4.11 -8.08
CA PRO A 93 -16.18 2.68 -8.39
C PRO A 93 -16.12 1.78 -7.18
N LEU A 94 -15.31 2.08 -6.15
CA LEU A 94 -15.29 1.32 -4.90
C LEU A 94 -16.63 1.42 -4.15
N LYS A 95 -17.17 2.63 -4.00
CA LYS A 95 -18.50 2.83 -3.38
C LYS A 95 -19.59 2.07 -4.12
N LYS A 96 -19.55 2.11 -5.45
CA LYS A 96 -20.50 1.35 -6.30
C LYS A 96 -20.36 -0.15 -6.05
N ALA A 97 -19.14 -0.69 -6.08
CA ALA A 97 -18.88 -2.12 -5.84
C ALA A 97 -19.40 -2.58 -4.46
N VAL A 98 -19.20 -1.74 -3.42
CA VAL A 98 -19.70 -2.01 -2.06
C VAL A 98 -21.24 -1.97 -2.02
N SER A 99 -21.87 -0.97 -2.63
CA SER A 99 -23.34 -0.89 -2.68
C SER A 99 -23.99 -2.05 -3.42
N GLU A 100 -23.33 -2.56 -4.45
CA GLU A 100 -23.73 -3.74 -5.22
C GLU A 100 -23.32 -5.06 -4.57
N LYS A 101 -22.70 -5.02 -3.39
CA LYS A 101 -22.25 -6.19 -2.61
C LYS A 101 -21.27 -7.08 -3.38
N ARG A 102 -20.42 -6.49 -4.23
CA ARG A 102 -19.32 -7.18 -4.91
C ARG A 102 -18.03 -7.16 -4.06
N LEU A 103 -17.80 -6.06 -3.38
CA LEU A 103 -16.68 -5.85 -2.46
C LEU A 103 -17.18 -5.44 -1.07
N ILE A 104 -16.34 -5.67 -0.08
CA ILE A 104 -16.54 -5.22 1.30
C ILE A 104 -15.29 -4.44 1.73
N ILE A 105 -15.48 -3.27 2.33
CA ILE A 105 -14.41 -2.58 3.05
C ILE A 105 -14.33 -3.24 4.42
N ALA A 106 -13.36 -4.11 4.60
CA ALA A 106 -13.15 -4.83 5.84
C ALA A 106 -12.46 -3.96 6.90
N ASN A 107 -11.57 -3.04 6.47
CA ASN A 107 -10.95 -2.05 7.37
C ASN A 107 -10.83 -0.71 6.64
N GLN A 108 -11.30 0.37 7.28
CA GLN A 108 -11.27 1.72 6.71
C GLN A 108 -10.00 2.50 7.02
N ALA A 109 -9.17 2.01 7.94
CA ALA A 109 -7.93 2.67 8.36
C ALA A 109 -6.84 1.65 8.75
N PRO A 110 -6.44 0.75 7.82
CA PRO A 110 -5.42 -0.25 8.12
C PRO A 110 -4.03 0.34 8.36
N ILE A 111 -3.80 1.57 7.90
CA ILE A 111 -2.59 2.36 8.13
C ILE A 111 -2.99 3.77 8.55
N THR A 112 -2.24 4.38 9.46
CA THR A 112 -2.40 5.79 9.85
C THR A 112 -1.18 6.63 9.45
N GLY A 113 -1.31 7.95 9.55
CA GLY A 113 -0.21 8.87 9.18
C GLY A 113 -0.02 8.98 7.67
N LEU A 114 -1.11 8.86 6.91
CA LEU A 114 -1.09 8.95 5.46
C LEU A 114 -0.84 10.37 4.98
N GLY A 115 -0.04 10.50 3.92
CA GLY A 115 0.16 11.74 3.17
C GLY A 115 0.53 11.42 1.75
N GLU A 116 -0.25 11.88 0.79
CA GLU A 116 -0.02 11.66 -0.65
C GLU A 116 -0.08 13.00 -1.36
N GLY A 117 0.77 13.21 -2.35
CA GLY A 117 0.81 14.46 -3.11
C GLY A 117 2.17 14.76 -3.72
N TRP A 118 2.51 16.04 -3.79
CA TRP A 118 3.78 16.50 -4.35
C TRP A 118 4.77 16.83 -3.25
N TRP A 119 6.02 16.45 -3.48
CA TRP A 119 7.09 16.53 -2.50
C TRP A 119 8.37 17.08 -3.11
N ILE A 120 9.22 17.66 -2.27
CA ILE A 120 10.56 18.12 -2.62
C ILE A 120 11.60 17.55 -1.65
N ASN A 121 12.85 17.50 -2.10
CA ASN A 121 13.97 17.14 -1.25
C ASN A 121 14.64 18.37 -0.60
N PRO A 122 15.43 18.20 0.48
CA PRO A 122 16.16 19.30 1.12
C PRO A 122 17.10 20.07 0.19
N ALA A 123 17.74 19.40 -0.77
CA ALA A 123 18.64 20.04 -1.72
C ALA A 123 17.96 21.15 -2.54
N ALA A 124 16.65 21.01 -2.84
CA ALA A 124 15.89 22.07 -3.49
C ALA A 124 15.81 23.33 -2.62
N ILE A 125 15.57 23.16 -1.31
CA ILE A 125 15.48 24.28 -0.35
C ILE A 125 16.85 24.89 -0.08
N GLU A 126 17.90 24.07 0.01
CA GLU A 126 19.27 24.55 0.20
C GLU A 126 19.75 25.42 -0.98
N LYS A 127 19.44 24.97 -2.19
CA LYS A 127 19.84 25.67 -3.41
C LYS A 127 18.98 26.90 -3.68
N TYR A 128 17.70 26.85 -3.34
CA TYR A 128 16.71 27.92 -3.55
C TYR A 128 15.93 28.16 -2.25
N PRO A 129 16.49 28.92 -1.28
CA PRO A 129 15.90 29.06 0.07
C PRO A 129 14.49 29.63 0.11
N GLN A 130 14.07 30.37 -0.91
CA GLN A 130 12.71 30.91 -1.04
C GLN A 130 11.64 29.82 -1.14
N ILE A 131 11.99 28.63 -1.68
CA ILE A 131 11.08 27.48 -1.81
C ILE A 131 10.43 27.11 -0.48
N LYS A 132 11.12 27.30 0.63
CA LYS A 132 10.63 26.97 1.98
C LYS A 132 9.24 27.58 2.29
N ASN A 133 8.92 28.71 1.69
CA ASN A 133 7.67 29.44 1.92
C ASN A 133 6.77 29.48 0.68
N MET A 134 7.12 28.72 -0.36
CA MET A 134 6.36 28.68 -1.62
C MET A 134 5.41 27.47 -1.65
N THR A 135 4.31 27.69 -2.31
CA THR A 135 3.37 26.63 -2.69
C THR A 135 3.82 25.91 -3.96
N ALA A 136 3.24 24.76 -4.26
CA ALA A 136 3.52 24.05 -5.51
C ALA A 136 3.25 24.93 -6.73
N MET A 137 2.15 25.69 -6.74
CA MET A 137 1.84 26.60 -7.84
C MET A 137 2.93 27.65 -8.10
N GLU A 138 3.48 28.21 -7.03
CA GLU A 138 4.55 29.20 -7.15
C GLU A 138 5.87 28.56 -7.61
N ILE A 139 6.16 27.33 -7.16
CA ILE A 139 7.34 26.55 -7.60
C ILE A 139 7.23 26.19 -9.09
N LEU A 140 6.01 25.89 -9.58
CA LEU A 140 5.80 25.56 -10.99
C LEU A 140 6.11 26.70 -11.97
N GLU A 141 6.26 27.96 -11.51
CA GLU A 141 6.72 29.07 -12.34
C GLU A 141 8.26 29.05 -12.56
N HIS A 142 8.98 28.09 -11.95
CA HIS A 142 10.44 28.00 -11.93
C HIS A 142 10.96 26.62 -12.38
N PRO A 143 10.66 26.17 -13.62
CA PRO A 143 11.14 24.88 -14.13
C PRO A 143 12.68 24.78 -14.15
N GLU A 144 13.36 25.91 -14.31
CA GLU A 144 14.83 25.99 -14.32
C GLU A 144 15.51 25.57 -13.00
N TRP A 145 14.75 25.51 -11.90
CA TRP A 145 15.27 25.04 -10.61
C TRP A 145 15.41 23.53 -10.54
N PHE A 146 14.70 22.81 -11.40
CA PHE A 146 14.62 21.35 -11.43
C PHE A 146 14.91 20.80 -12.83
N PRO A 147 16.11 21.04 -13.39
CA PRO A 147 16.39 20.67 -14.78
C PRO A 147 16.21 19.17 -15.02
N SER A 148 15.46 18.83 -16.06
CA SER A 148 15.24 17.45 -16.46
C SER A 148 16.53 16.83 -17.01
N LYS A 149 16.77 15.57 -16.68
CA LYS A 149 17.90 14.80 -17.24
C LYS A 149 17.68 14.39 -18.69
N GLU A 150 16.42 14.37 -19.16
CA GLU A 150 16.06 14.01 -20.54
C GLU A 150 16.14 15.23 -21.46
N ASP A 151 15.76 16.41 -20.94
CA ASP A 151 15.80 17.68 -21.66
C ASP A 151 16.13 18.82 -20.68
N ALA A 152 17.38 19.23 -20.65
CA ALA A 152 17.88 20.26 -19.74
C ALA A 152 17.25 21.65 -19.96
N SER A 153 16.53 21.88 -21.05
CA SER A 153 15.77 23.09 -21.28
C SER A 153 14.44 23.15 -20.56
N LYS A 154 14.04 22.02 -19.94
CA LYS A 154 12.77 21.85 -19.21
C LYS A 154 13.01 21.47 -17.76
N GLY A 155 12.03 21.80 -16.91
CA GLY A 155 11.93 21.24 -15.56
C GLY A 155 11.43 19.79 -15.59
N GLY A 156 12.06 18.90 -14.82
CA GLY A 156 11.63 17.52 -14.68
C GLY A 156 10.75 17.36 -13.44
N PHE A 157 9.50 16.98 -13.63
CA PHE A 157 8.61 16.59 -12.54
C PHE A 157 8.47 15.08 -12.53
N MET A 158 8.87 14.43 -11.42
CA MET A 158 8.79 12.97 -11.29
C MET A 158 7.36 12.54 -11.00
N GLY A 159 6.78 11.78 -11.92
CA GLY A 159 5.43 11.23 -11.83
C GLY A 159 5.35 9.95 -11.03
N CYS A 160 4.40 9.11 -11.41
CA CYS A 160 4.03 7.87 -10.72
C CYS A 160 4.18 6.67 -11.66
N PRO A 161 4.54 5.49 -11.16
CA PRO A 161 4.60 4.28 -11.97
C PRO A 161 3.26 3.93 -12.62
N ALA A 162 3.33 3.33 -13.80
CA ALA A 162 2.15 2.85 -14.51
C ALA A 162 1.37 1.80 -13.66
N GLY A 163 0.04 1.86 -13.74
CA GLY A 163 -0.86 0.98 -12.99
C GLY A 163 -1.20 1.47 -11.58
N TRP A 164 -0.51 2.50 -11.08
CA TRP A 164 -0.91 3.18 -9.84
C TRP A 164 -1.97 4.25 -10.15
N GLY A 165 -2.89 4.50 -9.20
CA GLY A 165 -3.90 5.54 -9.37
C GLY A 165 -3.33 6.95 -9.47
N CYS A 166 -2.21 7.22 -8.80
CA CYS A 166 -1.50 8.49 -8.87
C CYS A 166 -0.90 8.79 -10.25
N GLN A 167 -0.67 7.79 -11.10
CA GLN A 167 -0.22 8.01 -12.47
C GLN A 167 -1.27 8.82 -13.26
N LEU A 168 -2.54 8.41 -13.16
CA LEU A 168 -3.66 9.11 -13.78
C LEU A 168 -3.83 10.52 -13.18
N ALA A 169 -3.79 10.60 -11.84
CA ALA A 169 -3.95 11.87 -11.14
C ALA A 169 -2.85 12.87 -11.52
N ASN A 170 -1.58 12.45 -11.55
CA ASN A 170 -0.48 13.36 -11.94
C ASN A 170 -0.56 13.77 -13.41
N ALA A 171 -0.95 12.89 -14.33
CA ALA A 171 -1.15 13.25 -15.73
C ALA A 171 -2.22 14.34 -15.89
N ASN A 172 -3.35 14.22 -15.19
CA ASN A 172 -4.41 15.22 -15.24
C ASN A 172 -4.06 16.51 -14.47
N LEU A 173 -3.35 16.43 -13.33
CA LEU A 173 -2.86 17.61 -12.64
C LEU A 173 -1.78 18.35 -13.46
N TYR A 174 -0.91 17.63 -14.17
CA TYR A 174 0.04 18.22 -15.10
C TYR A 174 -0.65 19.09 -16.15
N ARG A 175 -1.78 18.63 -16.69
CA ARG A 175 -2.63 19.39 -17.62
C ARG A 175 -3.37 20.53 -16.92
N ALA A 176 -3.98 20.25 -15.76
CA ALA A 176 -4.74 21.23 -14.99
C ALA A 176 -3.92 22.47 -14.59
N PHE A 177 -2.63 22.27 -14.27
CA PHE A 177 -1.71 23.33 -13.91
C PHE A 177 -0.93 23.93 -15.10
N ASP A 178 -1.25 23.55 -16.35
CA ASP A 178 -0.58 23.99 -17.57
C ASP A 178 0.96 23.78 -17.52
N MET A 179 1.41 22.68 -16.88
CA MET A 179 2.84 22.48 -16.60
C MET A 179 3.68 22.39 -17.87
N GLU A 180 3.16 21.79 -18.96
CA GLU A 180 3.85 21.76 -20.25
C GLU A 180 4.15 23.16 -20.78
N LYS A 181 3.15 24.08 -20.73
CA LYS A 181 3.32 25.46 -21.18
C LYS A 181 4.29 26.25 -20.30
N LYS A 182 4.43 25.86 -19.04
CA LYS A 182 5.39 26.43 -18.09
C LYS A 182 6.81 25.85 -18.24
N GLY A 183 7.01 24.94 -19.20
CA GLY A 183 8.32 24.37 -19.47
C GLY A 183 8.66 23.12 -18.66
N TRP A 184 7.69 22.43 -18.10
CA TRP A 184 7.90 21.16 -17.40
C TRP A 184 7.76 19.96 -18.34
N VAL A 185 8.36 18.84 -17.96
CA VAL A 185 8.12 17.50 -18.49
C VAL A 185 7.75 16.56 -17.34
N LEU A 186 6.68 15.80 -17.54
CA LEU A 186 6.27 14.75 -16.61
C LEU A 186 7.11 13.48 -16.89
N LEU A 187 7.92 13.07 -15.93
CA LEU A 187 8.82 11.93 -16.04
C LEU A 187 8.16 10.67 -15.52
N ASP A 188 8.33 9.56 -16.22
CA ASP A 188 7.87 8.24 -15.76
C ASP A 188 9.01 7.54 -15.01
N PRO A 189 8.83 7.19 -13.72
CA PRO A 189 9.84 6.43 -12.99
C PRO A 189 9.94 4.96 -13.39
N GLY A 190 9.02 4.43 -14.19
CA GLY A 190 8.95 3.04 -14.64
C GLY A 190 8.52 2.05 -13.57
N SER A 191 8.88 2.27 -12.30
CA SER A 191 8.58 1.37 -11.17
C SER A 191 8.66 2.10 -9.83
N ALA A 192 8.20 1.45 -8.73
CA ALA A 192 8.42 1.94 -7.37
C ALA A 192 9.91 2.12 -7.07
N ALA A 193 10.74 1.13 -7.42
CA ALA A 193 12.18 1.22 -7.24
C ALA A 193 12.82 2.35 -8.07
N GLY A 194 12.30 2.63 -9.26
CA GLY A 194 12.72 3.77 -10.08
C GLY A 194 12.38 5.10 -9.45
N LEU A 195 11.18 5.21 -8.85
CA LEU A 195 10.76 6.41 -8.11
C LEU A 195 11.66 6.65 -6.89
N ASP A 196 11.86 5.63 -6.06
CA ASP A 196 12.75 5.69 -4.90
C ASP A 196 14.20 6.00 -5.30
N GLY A 197 14.69 5.36 -6.37
CA GLY A 197 16.01 5.59 -6.93
C GLY A 197 16.22 7.01 -7.44
N SER A 198 15.16 7.66 -7.97
CA SER A 198 15.24 9.07 -8.41
C SER A 198 15.47 10.01 -7.23
N ILE A 199 14.81 9.76 -6.10
CA ILE A 199 14.98 10.52 -4.84
C ILE A 199 16.39 10.30 -4.28
N ALA A 200 16.80 9.03 -4.14
CA ALA A 200 18.10 8.68 -3.62
C ALA A 200 19.24 9.32 -4.44
N LYS A 201 19.17 9.17 -5.77
CA LYS A 201 20.15 9.75 -6.67
C LYS A 201 20.24 11.28 -6.57
N ALA A 202 19.10 11.96 -6.50
CA ALA A 202 19.07 13.39 -6.34
C ALA A 202 19.68 13.84 -5.00
N ALA A 203 19.36 13.12 -3.90
CA ALA A 203 19.92 13.37 -2.59
C ALA A 203 21.43 13.13 -2.55
N ASP A 204 21.92 12.03 -3.09
CA ASP A 204 23.36 11.68 -3.13
C ASP A 204 24.17 12.67 -3.96
N SER A 205 23.56 13.27 -4.99
CA SER A 205 24.18 14.27 -5.86
C SER A 205 23.97 15.72 -5.39
N ASN A 206 23.26 15.92 -4.28
CA ASN A 206 22.81 17.23 -3.80
C ASN A 206 22.09 18.05 -4.89
N GLU A 207 21.23 17.38 -5.66
CA GLU A 207 20.44 18.01 -6.74
C GLU A 207 18.99 18.20 -6.30
N PRO A 208 18.32 19.31 -6.70
CA PRO A 208 16.90 19.50 -6.47
C PRO A 208 16.06 18.39 -7.10
N TRP A 209 15.07 17.92 -6.35
CA TRP A 209 14.10 16.96 -6.80
C TRP A 209 12.69 17.43 -6.44
N ILE A 210 11.74 17.28 -7.35
CA ILE A 210 10.31 17.52 -7.18
C ILE A 210 9.54 16.41 -7.87
N GLY A 211 8.47 15.94 -7.23
CA GLY A 211 7.64 14.90 -7.82
C GLY A 211 6.54 14.41 -6.88
N TYR A 212 5.83 13.39 -7.35
CA TYR A 212 4.88 12.65 -6.54
C TYR A 212 5.60 11.77 -5.52
N TYR A 213 5.09 11.76 -4.29
CA TYR A 213 5.46 10.77 -3.29
C TYR A 213 4.36 10.61 -2.23
N TRP A 214 4.57 9.70 -1.27
CA TRP A 214 3.59 9.43 -0.22
C TRP A 214 4.24 9.03 1.11
N ASN A 215 3.45 9.04 2.18
CA ASN A 215 3.81 8.58 3.52
C ASN A 215 2.74 7.58 4.03
N PRO A 216 3.10 6.49 4.76
CA PRO A 216 4.41 6.16 5.31
C PRO A 216 5.34 5.45 4.31
N THR A 217 6.61 5.82 4.29
CA THR A 217 7.69 5.16 3.54
C THR A 217 9.02 5.35 4.26
N SER A 218 10.01 4.46 4.00
CA SER A 218 11.37 4.64 4.50
C SER A 218 12.05 5.89 3.92
N MET A 219 11.69 6.27 2.69
CA MET A 219 12.33 7.37 1.94
C MET A 219 12.03 8.74 2.51
N VAL A 220 10.79 8.99 2.96
CA VAL A 220 10.39 10.29 3.55
C VAL A 220 11.26 10.63 4.75
N GLY A 221 11.45 9.68 5.68
CA GLY A 221 12.30 9.88 6.84
C GLY A 221 13.79 9.92 6.50
N LYS A 222 14.25 9.00 5.65
CA LYS A 222 15.67 8.88 5.28
C LYS A 222 16.21 10.12 4.57
N TYR A 223 15.42 10.68 3.66
CA TYR A 223 15.83 11.83 2.84
C TYR A 223 15.17 13.15 3.27
N ASN A 224 14.43 13.16 4.38
CA ASN A 224 13.76 14.35 4.91
C ASN A 224 12.92 15.09 3.85
N LEU A 225 12.15 14.34 3.06
CA LEU A 225 11.29 14.91 2.04
C LEU A 225 10.22 15.79 2.69
N GLN A 226 9.86 16.89 2.01
CA GLN A 226 8.84 17.82 2.46
C GLN A 226 7.66 17.82 1.49
N GLN A 227 6.46 17.63 2.04
CA GLN A 227 5.23 17.72 1.25
C GLN A 227 4.91 19.19 0.97
N LEU A 228 4.51 19.47 -0.26
CA LEU A 228 4.16 20.81 -0.71
C LEU A 228 2.67 21.09 -0.45
N ASP A 229 2.38 22.32 -0.01
CA ASP A 229 1.05 22.90 -0.18
C ASP A 229 0.82 23.20 -1.66
N PHE A 230 -0.34 22.87 -2.20
CA PHE A 230 -0.64 23.10 -3.61
C PHE A 230 -0.85 24.58 -3.95
N GLY A 231 -1.18 25.43 -2.98
CA GLY A 231 -1.52 26.84 -3.21
C GLY A 231 -2.92 27.07 -3.79
N VAL A 232 -3.71 26.00 -3.91
CA VAL A 232 -5.12 26.02 -4.31
C VAL A 232 -5.92 25.10 -3.40
N PRO A 233 -7.20 25.40 -3.15
CA PRO A 233 -8.06 24.49 -2.39
C PRO A 233 -8.36 23.21 -3.16
N PHE A 234 -8.80 22.16 -2.44
CA PHE A 234 -9.38 20.99 -3.06
C PHE A 234 -10.67 21.37 -3.83
N ALA A 235 -10.68 21.13 -5.15
CA ALA A 235 -11.78 21.54 -6.04
C ALA A 235 -13.02 20.63 -5.96
N GLY A 236 -13.04 19.69 -5.00
CA GLY A 236 -14.18 18.82 -4.74
C GLY A 236 -14.08 17.45 -5.38
N ARG A 237 -14.96 16.57 -4.87
CA ARG A 237 -14.98 15.15 -5.28
C ARG A 237 -15.36 14.96 -6.74
N ASP A 238 -16.23 15.82 -7.28
CA ASP A 238 -16.66 15.70 -8.67
C ASP A 238 -15.46 15.85 -9.62
N ASN A 239 -14.66 16.92 -9.48
CA ASN A 239 -13.44 17.10 -10.27
C ASN A 239 -12.44 15.95 -10.03
N TRP A 240 -12.29 15.51 -8.78
CA TRP A 240 -11.35 14.44 -8.45
C TRP A 240 -11.77 13.09 -9.01
N ASP A 241 -12.99 12.64 -8.69
CA ASP A 241 -13.48 11.30 -8.99
C ASP A 241 -13.89 11.10 -10.47
N ASN A 242 -14.38 12.17 -11.11
CA ASN A 242 -14.92 12.12 -12.46
C ASN A 242 -13.99 12.76 -13.52
N CYS A 243 -12.79 13.19 -13.11
CA CYS A 243 -11.80 13.73 -14.03
C CYS A 243 -10.37 13.37 -13.58
N ILE A 244 -9.88 13.89 -12.46
CA ILE A 244 -8.46 13.77 -12.06
C ILE A 244 -7.98 12.31 -11.98
N THR A 245 -8.82 11.38 -11.52
CA THR A 245 -8.48 9.96 -11.38
C THR A 245 -8.84 9.09 -12.59
N LEU A 246 -9.31 9.71 -13.69
CA LEU A 246 -9.65 9.00 -14.92
C LEU A 246 -8.52 9.05 -15.96
N ALA A 247 -8.63 8.22 -16.99
CA ALA A 247 -7.75 8.32 -18.14
C ALA A 247 -7.93 9.67 -18.85
N GLU A 248 -6.90 10.16 -19.52
CA GLU A 248 -6.90 11.49 -20.14
C GLU A 248 -8.06 11.73 -21.10
N GLN A 249 -8.41 10.71 -21.89
CA GLN A 249 -9.54 10.79 -22.83
C GLN A 249 -10.90 10.93 -22.15
N ASP A 250 -11.00 10.54 -20.87
CA ASP A 250 -12.23 10.61 -20.07
C ASP A 250 -12.27 11.85 -19.16
N CYS A 251 -11.21 12.68 -19.20
CA CYS A 251 -11.07 13.92 -18.45
C CYS A 251 -10.67 15.07 -19.40
N SER A 252 -11.64 15.68 -20.07
CA SER A 252 -11.39 16.72 -21.09
C SER A 252 -10.97 18.07 -20.51
N ASP A 253 -11.36 18.40 -19.27
CA ASP A 253 -11.14 19.71 -18.65
C ASP A 253 -10.81 19.59 -17.15
N PRO A 254 -9.59 19.06 -16.81
CA PRO A 254 -9.16 18.95 -15.44
C PRO A 254 -8.99 20.32 -14.80
N LYS A 255 -9.57 20.53 -13.62
CA LYS A 255 -9.41 21.78 -12.87
C LYS A 255 -8.25 21.71 -11.91
N PRO A 256 -7.46 22.79 -11.73
CA PRO A 256 -6.46 22.90 -10.67
C PRO A 256 -7.07 22.56 -9.31
N THR A 257 -6.42 21.70 -8.56
CA THR A 257 -6.89 21.24 -7.26
C THR A 257 -5.74 20.80 -6.38
N ALA A 258 -5.87 21.01 -5.06
CA ALA A 258 -5.02 20.30 -4.11
C ALA A 258 -5.29 18.79 -4.21
N TRP A 259 -4.32 17.99 -3.77
CA TRP A 259 -4.52 16.54 -3.61
C TRP A 259 -5.66 16.27 -2.64
N THR A 260 -6.46 15.25 -2.89
CA THR A 260 -7.52 14.85 -1.96
C THR A 260 -6.93 14.27 -0.68
N LYS A 261 -7.72 14.22 0.38
CA LYS A 261 -7.30 13.50 1.59
C LYS A 261 -6.99 12.05 1.25
N SER A 262 -5.83 11.58 1.68
CA SER A 262 -5.40 10.21 1.49
C SER A 262 -6.26 9.25 2.30
N GLU A 263 -6.76 8.20 1.67
CA GLU A 263 -7.57 7.15 2.28
C GLU A 263 -7.06 5.79 1.83
N VAL A 264 -6.78 4.90 2.77
CA VAL A 264 -6.42 3.50 2.52
C VAL A 264 -7.43 2.59 3.18
N ASN A 265 -7.89 1.59 2.45
CA ASN A 265 -8.81 0.57 2.96
C ASN A 265 -8.21 -0.82 2.76
N SER A 266 -8.49 -1.76 3.67
CA SER A 266 -8.40 -3.18 3.35
C SER A 266 -9.74 -3.63 2.78
N ILE A 267 -9.72 -4.18 1.57
CA ILE A 267 -10.93 -4.64 0.89
C ILE A 267 -10.90 -6.14 0.65
N VAL A 268 -12.06 -6.78 0.74
CA VAL A 268 -12.23 -8.20 0.46
C VAL A 268 -13.35 -8.43 -0.55
N SER A 269 -13.25 -9.52 -1.32
CA SER A 269 -14.32 -9.94 -2.20
C SER A 269 -15.53 -10.41 -1.40
N ALA A 270 -16.74 -10.11 -1.87
CA ALA A 270 -17.95 -10.56 -1.19
C ALA A 270 -18.13 -12.09 -1.22
N ASN A 271 -17.50 -12.78 -2.18
CA ASN A 271 -17.49 -14.23 -2.23
C ASN A 271 -16.63 -14.80 -1.09
N PHE A 272 -15.42 -14.31 -0.92
CA PHE A 272 -14.55 -14.68 0.18
C PHE A 272 -15.20 -14.38 1.54
N ALA A 273 -15.83 -13.22 1.70
CA ALA A 273 -16.53 -12.89 2.94
C ALA A 273 -17.63 -13.88 3.35
N LYS A 274 -18.21 -14.61 2.38
CA LYS A 274 -19.20 -15.66 2.65
C LYS A 274 -18.57 -17.02 2.99
N THR A 275 -17.39 -17.30 2.42
CA THR A 275 -16.74 -18.62 2.50
C THR A 275 -15.54 -18.64 3.45
N GLY A 276 -14.82 -17.54 3.58
CA GLY A 276 -13.52 -17.45 4.26
C GLY A 276 -13.55 -17.31 5.78
N GLY A 277 -14.75 -17.31 6.37
CA GLY A 277 -14.89 -17.34 7.84
C GLY A 277 -14.87 -15.96 8.51
N LYS A 278 -15.63 -15.87 9.61
CA LYS A 278 -15.77 -14.64 10.40
C LYS A 278 -14.46 -14.22 11.08
N ASP A 279 -13.61 -15.19 11.42
CA ASP A 279 -12.40 -14.96 12.19
C ASP A 279 -11.36 -14.21 11.35
N VAL A 280 -11.20 -14.57 10.06
CA VAL A 280 -10.32 -13.85 9.13
C VAL A 280 -10.81 -12.42 8.89
N LEU A 281 -12.11 -12.23 8.68
CA LEU A 281 -12.69 -10.89 8.56
C LEU A 281 -12.47 -10.08 9.83
N GLY A 282 -12.70 -10.67 11.01
CA GLY A 282 -12.46 -10.05 12.30
C GLY A 282 -11.00 -9.66 12.53
N TYR A 283 -10.05 -10.47 12.05
CA TYR A 283 -8.63 -10.09 12.03
C TYR A 283 -8.37 -8.88 11.15
N VAL A 284 -8.82 -8.90 9.90
CA VAL A 284 -8.60 -7.80 8.94
C VAL A 284 -9.24 -6.50 9.43
N GLU A 285 -10.44 -6.57 10.02
CA GLU A 285 -11.17 -5.44 10.57
C GLU A 285 -10.40 -4.74 11.70
N LYS A 286 -9.74 -5.52 12.57
CA LYS A 286 -9.02 -5.01 13.75
C LYS A 286 -7.56 -4.65 13.48
N ARG A 287 -6.97 -5.17 12.41
CA ARG A 287 -5.56 -4.99 12.08
C ARG A 287 -5.26 -3.55 11.65
N THR A 288 -4.43 -2.85 12.42
CA THR A 288 -4.00 -1.48 12.10
C THR A 288 -2.49 -1.33 12.30
N TYR A 289 -1.85 -0.64 11.38
CA TYR A 289 -0.45 -0.23 11.44
C TYR A 289 -0.36 1.27 11.73
N PRO A 290 -0.04 1.69 12.96
CA PRO A 290 0.25 3.09 13.24
C PRO A 290 1.41 3.59 12.38
N GLY A 291 1.32 4.82 11.85
CA GLY A 291 2.32 5.38 10.93
C GLY A 291 3.77 5.24 11.41
N PRO A 292 4.12 5.57 12.66
CA PRO A 292 5.47 5.37 13.17
C PRO A 292 5.92 3.90 13.20
N VAL A 293 4.99 2.97 13.46
CA VAL A 293 5.27 1.52 13.43
C VAL A 293 5.54 1.07 12.00
N MET A 294 4.67 1.46 11.06
CA MET A 294 4.86 1.15 9.63
C MET A 294 6.20 1.70 9.13
N ASN A 295 6.53 2.96 9.43
CA ASN A 295 7.82 3.55 9.05
C ASN A 295 9.01 2.74 9.61
N GLY A 296 8.96 2.34 10.88
CA GLY A 296 10.02 1.51 11.48
C GLY A 296 10.18 0.17 10.78
N MET A 297 9.09 -0.49 10.43
CA MET A 297 9.10 -1.75 9.69
C MET A 297 9.66 -1.57 8.28
N LEU A 298 9.29 -0.50 7.58
CA LEU A 298 9.78 -0.21 6.23
C LEU A 298 11.27 0.13 6.21
N VAL A 299 11.77 0.88 7.21
CA VAL A 299 13.21 1.12 7.36
C VAL A 299 13.94 -0.19 7.60
N TYR A 300 13.45 -1.01 8.52
CA TYR A 300 14.05 -2.32 8.79
C TYR A 300 14.07 -3.21 7.54
N MET A 301 12.97 -3.24 6.79
CA MET A 301 12.86 -3.99 5.53
C MET A 301 13.88 -3.50 4.49
N ALA A 302 14.06 -2.19 4.35
CA ALA A 302 15.01 -1.59 3.41
C ALA A 302 16.48 -1.86 3.81
N ASP A 303 16.83 -1.73 5.10
CA ASP A 303 18.19 -1.91 5.61
C ASP A 303 18.66 -3.38 5.54
N ASN A 304 17.70 -4.30 5.51
CA ASN A 304 17.96 -5.72 5.49
C ASN A 304 17.71 -6.36 4.13
N GLN A 305 17.75 -5.60 3.06
CA GLN A 305 17.61 -6.03 1.65
C GLN A 305 16.31 -6.79 1.35
N GLY A 306 15.26 -6.43 2.03
CA GLY A 306 13.88 -6.83 1.90
C GLY A 306 13.61 -8.10 1.18
N GLN A 307 13.30 -9.17 1.64
CA GLN A 307 12.44 -10.15 1.06
C GLN A 307 12.55 -11.55 1.70
N GLN A 308 13.46 -12.39 1.31
CA GLN A 308 13.31 -13.80 1.68
C GLN A 308 13.65 -14.10 3.14
N TRP A 309 14.70 -13.53 3.66
CA TRP A 309 15.11 -13.80 5.04
C TRP A 309 14.39 -12.90 6.07
N PHE A 310 13.91 -11.69 5.67
CA PHE A 310 13.03 -10.88 6.50
C PHE A 310 11.74 -11.63 6.85
N TRP A 311 11.11 -12.25 5.85
CA TRP A 311 9.94 -13.08 6.05
C TRP A 311 10.25 -14.36 6.85
N GLN A 312 11.42 -14.94 6.68
CA GLN A 312 11.90 -16.04 7.52
C GLN A 312 12.11 -15.60 8.96
N LEU A 313 12.68 -14.40 9.17
CA LEU A 313 12.91 -13.87 10.50
C LEU A 313 11.59 -13.59 11.24
N LEU A 314 10.60 -13.02 10.57
CA LEU A 314 9.25 -12.83 11.13
C LEU A 314 8.57 -14.15 11.52
N ARG A 315 8.85 -15.25 10.79
CA ARG A 315 8.35 -16.58 11.15
C ARG A 315 9.01 -17.17 12.39
N PHE A 316 10.27 -16.85 12.64
CA PHE A 316 11.06 -17.45 13.72
C PHE A 316 11.22 -16.53 14.95
N ASP A 317 11.08 -15.23 14.78
CA ASP A 317 11.19 -14.25 15.87
C ASP A 317 9.92 -13.40 15.98
N HIS A 318 8.93 -13.95 16.70
CA HIS A 318 7.67 -13.27 16.97
C HIS A 318 7.81 -11.98 17.77
N THR A 319 9.00 -11.66 18.32
CA THR A 319 9.26 -10.40 19.02
C THR A 319 9.41 -9.22 18.04
N LEU A 320 9.72 -9.53 16.77
CA LEU A 320 9.83 -8.55 15.69
C LEU A 320 8.48 -8.23 15.03
N LEU A 321 7.48 -9.09 15.22
CA LEU A 321 6.12 -8.71 14.87
C LEU A 321 5.75 -7.52 15.76
N PRO A 322 5.48 -6.33 15.20
CA PRO A 322 4.97 -5.26 16.01
C PRO A 322 3.75 -5.81 16.75
N LYS A 323 3.53 -5.33 17.96
CA LYS A 323 2.26 -5.55 18.63
C LYS A 323 1.20 -4.94 17.70
N VAL A 324 0.75 -5.76 16.75
CA VAL A 324 -0.45 -5.46 15.99
C VAL A 324 -1.51 -5.31 17.06
N GLN A 325 -1.92 -4.08 17.30
CA GLN A 325 -2.93 -3.79 18.31
C GLN A 325 -4.21 -4.43 17.80
N VAL A 326 -4.41 -5.67 18.20
CA VAL A 326 -5.72 -6.32 18.08
C VAL A 326 -6.40 -5.96 19.38
N ASP A 327 -7.17 -4.88 19.38
CA ASP A 327 -8.02 -4.57 20.52
C ASP A 327 -8.96 -5.76 20.75
N PRO A 328 -9.11 -6.22 22.03
CA PRO A 328 -9.85 -7.41 22.39
C PRO A 328 -11.34 -7.35 22.03
#